data_5e34a232dbcf7941affe81dc12b98417
#
_entry.id   5e34a232dbcf7941affe81dc12b98417
#
_cell.length_a   1.000
_cell.length_b   1.000
_cell.length_c   1.000
_cell.angle_alpha   90.00
_cell.angle_beta   90.00
_cell.angle_gamma   90.00
#
_symmetry.space_group_name_H-M   'P 1'
#
loop_
_entity.id
_entity.type
_entity.pdbx_description
1 polymer ?
#
loop_
_entity_poly.entity_id
_entity_poly.type
_entity_poly.pdbx_seq_one_letter_code
_entity_poly.pdbx_strand_id
1 'polypeptide(L)'
;IDLGTGTNPDDLKNNPKALTLGLNYTPVPLVTIKGEHSVGDKDDSRIGLDINYRFGVPWAQQISADSVDALRSLMGSMYEFVDRNYEIVMQYRKQDLLRISLPNKVTAKAAETIILPLTVSKAKYGLKDVDWTASAEFLANGGSFRKLSLTQLEVKLPPYVYTKRANAAQGYVIKAVGVDNNGNNSNTAATT
;
A
#
# COMPACT_ATOMS: atom_id res chain seq x y z
N ILE A 1 14.83 -6.14 6.54
CA ILE A 1 13.89 -6.28 5.40
C ILE A 1 13.13 -4.98 5.33
N ASP A 2 13.46 -4.19 4.31
CA ASP A 2 12.74 -2.94 4.04
C ASP A 2 11.36 -3.30 3.46
N LEU A 3 10.32 -3.18 4.28
CA LEU A 3 8.94 -3.48 3.90
C LEU A 3 8.28 -2.29 3.21
N GLY A 4 8.99 -1.64 2.29
CA GLY A 4 8.43 -0.64 1.39
C GLY A 4 7.71 0.52 2.10
N THR A 5 8.42 1.57 2.40
CA THR A 5 7.85 2.84 2.84
C THR A 5 7.20 3.54 1.64
N GLY A 6 5.97 3.27 1.30
CA GLY A 6 5.38 4.04 0.22
C GLY A 6 3.99 3.66 -0.25
N THR A 7 3.45 2.55 0.19
CA THR A 7 2.09 2.18 -0.22
C THR A 7 1.10 2.73 0.79
N ASN A 8 0.26 3.64 0.34
CA ASN A 8 -0.84 4.15 1.13
C ASN A 8 -1.75 2.97 1.51
N PRO A 9 -2.18 2.81 2.77
CA PRO A 9 -3.10 1.74 3.15
C PRO A 9 -4.40 1.73 2.35
N ASP A 10 -4.81 2.88 1.84
CA ASP A 10 -6.01 3.06 1.03
C ASP A 10 -5.84 2.53 -0.41
N ASP A 11 -4.60 2.33 -0.86
CA ASP A 11 -4.29 1.77 -2.19
C ASP A 11 -4.29 0.24 -2.21
N LEU A 12 -4.39 -0.41 -1.05
CA LEU A 12 -4.45 -1.86 -0.94
C LEU A 12 -5.87 -2.36 -1.16
N LYS A 13 -6.09 -3.03 -2.28
CA LYS A 13 -7.39 -3.64 -2.58
C LYS A 13 -7.74 -4.74 -1.59
N ASN A 14 -9.00 -4.76 -1.14
CA ASN A 14 -9.49 -5.75 -0.18
C ASN A 14 -9.57 -7.18 -0.75
N ASN A 15 -9.72 -7.31 -2.07
CA ASN A 15 -9.79 -8.59 -2.78
C ASN A 15 -8.87 -8.54 -4.02
N PRO A 16 -7.57 -8.83 -3.87
CA PRO A 16 -6.67 -8.88 -5.01
C PRO A 16 -7.08 -10.02 -5.95
N LYS A 17 -7.14 -9.72 -7.25
CA LYS A 17 -7.44 -10.70 -8.30
C LYS A 17 -6.31 -10.66 -9.31
N ALA A 18 -5.84 -11.85 -9.70
CA ALA A 18 -4.88 -12.01 -10.76
C ALA A 18 -5.27 -13.20 -11.63
N LEU A 19 -5.08 -13.06 -12.93
CA LEU A 19 -5.14 -14.16 -13.88
C LEU A 19 -3.71 -14.48 -14.31
N THR A 20 -3.26 -15.70 -14.01
CA THR A 20 -1.93 -16.16 -14.40
C THR A 20 -2.06 -17.13 -15.57
N LEU A 21 -1.34 -16.85 -16.66
CA LEU A 21 -1.19 -17.71 -17.81
C LEU A 21 0.23 -18.26 -17.81
N GLY A 22 0.37 -19.59 -17.84
CA GLY A 22 1.65 -20.27 -17.86
C GLY A 22 1.82 -21.11 -19.13
N LEU A 23 3.05 -21.12 -19.68
CA LEU A 23 3.46 -21.98 -20.77
C LEU A 23 4.71 -22.75 -20.35
N ASN A 24 4.65 -24.08 -20.45
CA ASN A 24 5.77 -24.95 -20.19
C ASN A 24 6.22 -25.62 -21.49
N TYR A 25 7.49 -25.51 -21.83
CA TYR A 25 8.10 -26.16 -22.98
C TYR A 25 9.26 -27.04 -22.56
N THR A 26 9.15 -28.35 -22.85
CA THR A 26 10.16 -29.36 -22.52
C THR A 26 10.78 -29.87 -23.79
N PRO A 27 11.90 -29.31 -24.27
CA PRO A 27 12.57 -29.76 -25.50
C PRO A 27 13.21 -31.13 -25.31
N VAL A 28 13.70 -31.44 -24.14
CA VAL A 28 14.30 -32.72 -23.76
C VAL A 28 13.91 -33.06 -22.31
N PRO A 29 13.91 -34.33 -21.89
CA PRO A 29 13.52 -34.74 -20.56
C PRO A 29 14.30 -34.06 -19.43
N LEU A 30 15.54 -33.69 -19.69
CA LEU A 30 16.43 -33.02 -18.75
C LEU A 30 16.04 -31.57 -18.48
N VAL A 31 15.42 -30.87 -19.44
CA VAL A 31 15.23 -29.42 -19.40
C VAL A 31 13.78 -29.04 -19.68
N THR A 32 13.20 -28.23 -18.84
CA THR A 32 11.90 -27.60 -19.04
C THR A 32 12.02 -26.09 -18.90
N ILE A 33 11.55 -25.36 -19.88
CA ILE A 33 11.46 -23.90 -19.86
C ILE A 33 10.02 -23.54 -19.47
N LYS A 34 9.87 -22.72 -18.45
CA LYS A 34 8.57 -22.23 -17.96
C LYS A 34 8.46 -20.74 -18.21
N GLY A 35 7.34 -20.28 -18.70
CA GLY A 35 7.00 -18.85 -18.81
C GLY A 35 5.65 -18.61 -18.17
N GLU A 36 5.56 -17.66 -17.27
CA GLU A 36 4.32 -17.27 -16.61
C GLU A 36 4.12 -15.76 -16.74
N HIS A 37 2.92 -15.36 -17.01
CA HIS A 37 2.50 -13.97 -17.04
C HIS A 37 1.22 -13.81 -16.22
N SER A 38 1.27 -12.96 -15.22
CA SER A 38 0.16 -12.65 -14.33
C SER A 38 -0.34 -11.24 -14.62
N VAL A 39 -1.62 -11.12 -14.94
CA VAL A 39 -2.31 -9.84 -15.16
C VAL A 39 -3.33 -9.63 -14.07
N GLY A 40 -3.29 -8.48 -13.41
CA GLY A 40 -4.20 -8.19 -12.31
C GLY A 40 -3.82 -6.94 -11.53
N ASP A 41 -3.90 -7.01 -10.23
CA ASP A 41 -3.52 -5.88 -9.37
C ASP A 41 -2.02 -5.55 -9.39
N LYS A 42 -1.20 -6.54 -9.74
CA LYS A 42 0.21 -6.38 -10.11
C LYS A 42 0.47 -7.28 -11.30
N ASP A 43 0.93 -6.67 -12.38
CA ASP A 43 1.42 -7.41 -13.53
C ASP A 43 2.80 -7.95 -13.20
N ASP A 44 2.99 -9.26 -13.36
CA ASP A 44 4.27 -9.93 -13.12
C ASP A 44 4.55 -10.93 -14.25
N SER A 45 5.80 -10.99 -14.68
CA SER A 45 6.25 -11.93 -15.70
C SER A 45 7.44 -12.70 -15.17
N ARG A 46 7.37 -14.02 -15.27
CA ARG A 46 8.42 -14.92 -14.80
C ARG A 46 8.87 -15.84 -15.89
N ILE A 47 10.17 -16.08 -15.95
CA ILE A 47 10.78 -17.11 -16.79
C ILE A 47 11.56 -18.02 -15.87
N GLY A 48 11.28 -19.32 -15.93
CA GLY A 48 11.94 -20.36 -15.15
C GLY A 48 12.64 -21.37 -16.04
N LEU A 49 13.70 -21.96 -15.56
CA LEU A 49 14.41 -23.08 -16.16
C LEU A 49 14.49 -24.20 -15.13
N ASP A 50 13.87 -25.33 -15.42
CA ASP A 50 13.95 -26.52 -14.59
C ASP A 50 14.90 -27.52 -15.23
N ILE A 51 15.79 -28.08 -14.43
CA ILE A 51 16.71 -29.14 -14.83
C ILE A 51 16.40 -30.38 -14.01
N ASN A 52 15.86 -31.40 -14.67
CA ASN A 52 15.45 -32.66 -14.04
C ASN A 52 16.38 -33.80 -14.45
N TYR A 53 17.35 -34.12 -13.58
CA TYR A 53 18.24 -35.26 -13.79
C TYR A 53 17.67 -36.54 -13.15
N ARG A 54 17.56 -37.62 -13.94
CA ARG A 54 17.07 -38.93 -13.49
C ARG A 54 18.22 -39.89 -13.26
N PHE A 55 18.39 -40.36 -12.05
CA PHE A 55 19.36 -41.38 -11.71
C PHE A 55 18.92 -42.74 -12.31
N GLY A 56 19.87 -43.49 -12.89
CA GLY A 56 19.60 -44.81 -13.49
C GLY A 56 19.08 -44.77 -14.93
N VAL A 57 18.84 -43.59 -15.51
CA VAL A 57 18.47 -43.41 -16.91
C VAL A 57 19.72 -43.03 -17.72
N PRO A 58 20.01 -43.70 -18.87
CA PRO A 58 21.13 -43.32 -19.71
C PRO A 58 21.07 -41.85 -20.13
N TRP A 59 22.23 -41.19 -20.17
CA TRP A 59 22.33 -39.77 -20.55
C TRP A 59 21.69 -39.47 -21.92
N ALA A 60 21.94 -40.36 -22.90
CA ALA A 60 21.38 -40.21 -24.22
C ALA A 60 19.84 -40.12 -24.24
N GLN A 61 19.15 -40.81 -23.35
CA GLN A 61 17.69 -40.73 -23.24
C GLN A 61 17.24 -39.44 -22.54
N GLN A 62 18.02 -38.91 -21.65
CA GLN A 62 17.67 -37.66 -20.94
C GLN A 62 17.78 -36.42 -21.82
N ILE A 63 18.60 -36.46 -22.86
CA ILE A 63 18.79 -35.39 -23.84
C ILE A 63 18.09 -35.60 -25.17
N SER A 64 17.36 -36.74 -25.35
CA SER A 64 16.64 -37.05 -26.57
C SER A 64 15.25 -36.43 -26.55
N ALA A 65 14.91 -35.68 -27.60
CA ALA A 65 13.57 -35.12 -27.78
C ALA A 65 12.49 -36.21 -27.92
N ASP A 66 12.81 -37.35 -28.55
CA ASP A 66 11.88 -38.46 -28.72
C ASP A 66 11.45 -39.10 -27.39
N SER A 67 12.26 -38.94 -26.35
CA SER A 67 11.95 -39.45 -25.01
C SER A 67 10.95 -38.58 -24.24
N VAL A 68 10.62 -37.38 -24.73
CA VAL A 68 9.65 -36.47 -24.08
C VAL A 68 8.24 -37.03 -24.15
N ASP A 69 7.86 -37.64 -25.29
CA ASP A 69 6.52 -38.22 -25.47
C ASP A 69 6.28 -39.43 -24.54
N ALA A 70 7.31 -40.21 -24.30
CA ALA A 70 7.24 -41.31 -23.35
C ALA A 70 7.04 -40.85 -21.92
N LEU A 71 7.59 -39.68 -21.56
CA LEU A 71 7.42 -39.07 -20.27
C LEU A 71 6.04 -38.43 -20.03
N ARG A 72 5.45 -37.92 -21.09
CA ARG A 72 4.09 -37.36 -21.07
C ARG A 72 3.01 -38.44 -21.06
N SER A 73 3.37 -39.70 -21.32
CA SER A 73 2.43 -40.80 -21.18
C SER A 73 2.00 -40.97 -19.71
N LEU A 74 0.78 -41.51 -19.48
CA LEU A 74 0.24 -41.75 -18.16
C LEU A 74 1.17 -42.63 -17.30
N MET A 75 1.91 -43.54 -17.90
CA MET A 75 2.89 -44.38 -17.19
C MET A 75 4.16 -43.63 -16.79
N GLY A 76 4.61 -42.67 -17.60
CA GLY A 76 5.77 -41.84 -17.31
C GLY A 76 5.47 -40.87 -16.16
N SER A 77 4.26 -40.34 -16.09
CA SER A 77 3.84 -39.38 -15.04
C SER A 77 3.60 -40.03 -13.67
N MET A 78 3.44 -41.34 -13.57
CA MET A 78 3.27 -42.05 -12.29
C MET A 78 4.51 -41.96 -11.39
N TYR A 79 5.68 -41.72 -11.97
CA TYR A 79 6.95 -41.61 -11.23
C TYR A 79 7.46 -40.15 -11.09
N GLU A 80 6.71 -39.19 -11.59
CA GLU A 80 7.07 -37.78 -11.41
C GLU A 80 6.57 -37.28 -10.08
N PHE A 81 7.44 -36.53 -9.40
CA PHE A 81 7.02 -35.78 -8.24
C PHE A 81 5.99 -34.74 -8.65
N VAL A 82 4.93 -34.62 -7.85
CA VAL A 82 3.94 -33.56 -8.05
C VAL A 82 4.65 -32.22 -7.91
N ASP A 83 4.75 -31.48 -9.02
CA ASP A 83 5.27 -30.12 -9.02
C ASP A 83 4.27 -29.24 -8.25
N ARG A 84 4.65 -28.88 -7.03
CA ARG A 84 3.85 -27.99 -6.19
C ARG A 84 4.45 -26.60 -6.31
N ASN A 85 3.62 -25.66 -6.67
CA ASN A 85 4.01 -24.25 -6.55
C ASN A 85 4.16 -23.91 -5.06
N TYR A 86 5.41 -23.82 -4.60
CA TYR A 86 5.74 -23.44 -3.23
C TYR A 86 5.78 -21.93 -3.02
N GLU A 87 5.47 -21.15 -4.06
CA GLU A 87 5.45 -19.71 -3.95
C GLU A 87 4.22 -19.25 -3.14
N ILE A 88 4.45 -18.99 -1.89
CA ILE A 88 3.47 -18.29 -1.06
C ILE A 88 3.56 -16.81 -1.43
N VAL A 89 2.64 -16.34 -2.25
CA VAL A 89 2.48 -14.91 -2.50
C VAL A 89 1.90 -14.27 -1.24
N MET A 90 2.79 -13.82 -0.36
CA MET A 90 2.37 -13.06 0.81
C MET A 90 2.11 -11.61 0.42
N GLN A 91 0.86 -11.20 0.39
CA GLN A 91 0.51 -9.80 0.38
C GLN A 91 0.58 -9.23 1.80
N TYR A 92 1.62 -8.43 2.06
CA TYR A 92 1.70 -7.71 3.31
C TYR A 92 0.80 -6.49 3.24
N ARG A 93 -0.24 -6.47 4.04
CA ARG A 93 -1.04 -5.26 4.26
C ARG A 93 -0.40 -4.47 5.40
N LYS A 94 0.01 -3.23 5.12
CA LYS A 94 0.46 -2.32 6.17
C LYS A 94 -0.70 -2.14 7.16
N GLN A 95 -0.48 -2.51 8.40
CA GLN A 95 -1.50 -2.37 9.43
C GLN A 95 -1.57 -0.89 9.85
N ASP A 96 -2.76 -0.29 9.79
CA ASP A 96 -2.99 1.03 10.40
C ASP A 96 -2.79 0.92 11.91
N LEU A 97 -1.71 1.50 12.39
CA LEU A 97 -1.37 1.50 13.82
C LEU A 97 -1.97 2.70 14.55
N LEU A 98 -2.06 3.83 13.85
CA LEU A 98 -2.62 5.08 14.33
C LEU A 98 -3.49 5.70 13.25
N ARG A 99 -4.73 6.05 13.58
CA ARG A 99 -5.65 6.71 12.68
C ARG A 99 -6.35 7.87 13.40
N ILE A 100 -6.27 9.04 12.78
CA ILE A 100 -6.87 10.28 13.27
C ILE A 100 -7.85 10.85 12.24
N SER A 101 -8.79 11.64 12.70
CA SER A 101 -9.72 12.37 11.85
C SER A 101 -10.02 13.75 12.39
N LEU A 102 -10.29 14.69 11.48
CA LEU A 102 -10.76 16.03 11.76
C LEU A 102 -12.15 16.20 11.16
N PRO A 103 -12.95 17.17 11.65
CA PRO A 103 -14.19 17.57 11.00
C PRO A 103 -13.90 17.99 9.55
N ASN A 104 -14.69 17.54 8.59
CA ASN A 104 -14.46 17.85 7.17
C ASN A 104 -14.48 19.36 6.88
N LYS A 105 -15.34 20.09 7.59
CA LYS A 105 -15.50 21.53 7.43
C LYS A 105 -15.90 22.16 8.76
N VAL A 106 -15.28 23.30 9.07
CA VAL A 106 -15.64 24.12 10.23
C VAL A 106 -15.87 25.56 9.75
N THR A 107 -16.98 26.15 10.12
CA THR A 107 -17.31 27.54 9.76
C THR A 107 -17.33 28.39 11.00
N ALA A 108 -16.68 29.55 10.92
CA ALA A 108 -16.63 30.53 11.98
C ALA A 108 -16.50 31.95 11.41
N LYS A 109 -16.62 32.96 12.25
CA LYS A 109 -16.48 34.35 11.85
C LYS A 109 -14.99 34.74 11.71
N ALA A 110 -14.73 35.74 10.88
CA ALA A 110 -13.38 36.30 10.77
C ALA A 110 -12.87 36.82 12.13
N ALA A 111 -11.59 36.62 12.39
CA ALA A 111 -10.92 36.98 13.65
C ALA A 111 -11.46 36.24 14.90
N GLU A 112 -12.33 35.26 14.75
CA GLU A 112 -12.84 34.41 15.83
C GLU A 112 -11.78 33.37 16.23
N THR A 113 -11.80 33.01 17.53
CA THR A 113 -10.98 31.91 18.05
C THR A 113 -11.87 30.69 18.24
N ILE A 114 -11.52 29.57 17.61
CA ILE A 114 -12.24 28.31 17.69
C ILE A 114 -11.36 27.19 18.24
N ILE A 115 -11.99 26.16 18.79
CA ILE A 115 -11.31 24.95 19.21
C ILE A 115 -11.61 23.86 18.17
N LEU A 116 -10.57 23.35 17.53
CA LEU A 116 -10.66 22.27 16.57
C LEU A 116 -10.41 20.94 17.28
N PRO A 117 -11.42 20.06 17.39
CA PRO A 117 -11.25 18.75 18.00
C PRO A 117 -10.63 17.77 17.00
N LEU A 118 -9.69 16.96 17.47
CA LEU A 118 -9.11 15.82 16.76
C LEU A 118 -9.69 14.54 17.34
N THR A 119 -10.21 13.67 16.49
CA THR A 119 -10.70 12.35 16.88
C THR A 119 -9.66 11.29 16.56
N VAL A 120 -9.29 10.46 17.55
CA VAL A 120 -8.42 9.31 17.37
C VAL A 120 -9.28 8.06 17.23
N SER A 121 -9.37 7.51 16.04
CA SER A 121 -10.19 6.33 15.77
C SER A 121 -9.44 5.03 16.00
N LYS A 122 -8.10 5.04 15.94
CA LYS A 122 -7.24 3.90 16.24
C LYS A 122 -5.89 4.38 16.77
N ALA A 123 -5.41 3.77 17.86
CA ALA A 123 -4.09 4.05 18.41
C ALA A 123 -3.57 2.80 19.13
N LYS A 124 -2.87 1.92 18.40
CA LYS A 124 -2.36 0.65 18.96
C LYS A 124 -1.32 0.89 20.04
N TYR A 125 -0.49 1.91 19.89
CA TYR A 125 0.60 2.26 20.81
C TYR A 125 0.38 3.61 21.51
N GLY A 126 -0.88 4.10 21.52
CA GLY A 126 -1.22 5.41 22.05
C GLY A 126 -0.82 6.55 21.11
N LEU A 127 -1.25 7.77 21.44
CA LEU A 127 -0.88 8.99 20.74
C LEU A 127 0.18 9.72 21.57
N LYS A 128 1.36 9.97 20.98
CA LYS A 128 2.47 10.69 21.62
C LYS A 128 2.39 12.19 21.34
N ASP A 129 2.21 12.57 20.07
CA ASP A 129 2.15 13.96 19.64
C ASP A 129 1.33 14.08 18.34
N VAL A 130 0.97 15.31 17.99
CA VAL A 130 0.30 15.66 16.75
C VAL A 130 0.99 16.86 16.13
N ASP A 131 1.45 16.69 14.89
CA ASP A 131 2.01 17.76 14.09
C ASP A 131 0.90 18.46 13.31
N TRP A 132 0.77 19.74 13.55
CA TRP A 132 -0.23 20.58 12.92
C TRP A 132 0.41 21.48 11.88
N THR A 133 -0.19 21.57 10.72
CA THR A 133 0.22 22.47 9.64
C THR A 133 -0.99 23.22 9.11
N ALA A 134 -0.80 24.49 8.81
CA ALA A 134 -1.81 25.33 8.18
C ALA A 134 -1.36 25.77 6.79
N SER A 135 -2.32 26.14 5.92
CA SER A 135 -2.00 26.69 4.62
C SER A 135 -1.20 27.99 4.74
N ALA A 136 -0.30 28.24 3.80
CA ALA A 136 0.54 29.45 3.78
C ALA A 136 -0.32 30.73 3.78
N GLU A 137 -1.45 30.71 3.09
CA GLU A 137 -2.41 31.82 3.05
C GLU A 137 -3.02 32.12 4.42
N PHE A 138 -3.30 31.10 5.22
CA PHE A 138 -3.80 31.27 6.59
C PHE A 138 -2.83 32.08 7.44
N LEU A 139 -1.55 31.70 7.41
CA LEU A 139 -0.51 32.39 8.18
C LEU A 139 -0.22 33.79 7.64
N ALA A 140 -0.17 33.94 6.31
CA ALA A 140 0.07 35.23 5.66
C ALA A 140 -1.02 36.26 5.96
N ASN A 141 -2.27 35.82 6.13
CA ASN A 141 -3.41 36.70 6.45
C ASN A 141 -3.54 36.96 7.97
N GLY A 142 -2.60 36.49 8.78
CA GLY A 142 -2.58 36.76 10.24
C GLY A 142 -3.33 35.72 11.08
N GLY A 143 -3.64 34.55 10.51
CA GLY A 143 -4.12 33.40 11.26
C GLY A 143 -3.03 32.80 12.15
N SER A 144 -3.41 32.27 13.28
CA SER A 144 -2.49 31.58 14.21
C SER A 144 -3.17 30.40 14.87
N PHE A 145 -2.37 29.46 15.34
CA PHE A 145 -2.88 28.31 16.06
C PHE A 145 -1.96 27.93 17.22
N ARG A 146 -2.54 27.31 18.25
CA ARG A 146 -1.84 26.86 19.45
C ARG A 146 -2.38 25.50 19.91
N LYS A 147 -1.52 24.55 20.21
CA LYS A 147 -1.92 23.27 20.81
C LYS A 147 -2.44 23.52 22.23
N LEU A 148 -3.67 23.11 22.52
CA LEU A 148 -4.24 23.07 23.85
C LEU A 148 -4.00 21.73 24.52
N SER A 149 -4.16 20.64 23.75
CA SER A 149 -3.91 19.26 24.17
C SER A 149 -3.51 18.41 22.96
N LEU A 150 -3.27 17.12 23.17
CA LEU A 150 -3.00 16.18 22.07
C LEU A 150 -4.16 16.07 21.06
N THR A 151 -5.38 16.35 21.51
CA THR A 151 -6.59 16.19 20.69
C THR A 151 -7.33 17.50 20.44
N GLN A 152 -6.76 18.65 20.84
CA GLN A 152 -7.40 19.96 20.69
C GLN A 152 -6.41 21.01 20.22
N LEU A 153 -6.78 21.71 19.17
CA LEU A 153 -6.06 22.85 18.62
C LEU A 153 -6.91 24.11 18.77
N GLU A 154 -6.37 25.14 19.39
CA GLU A 154 -6.93 26.47 19.34
C GLU A 154 -6.50 27.14 18.04
N VAL A 155 -7.45 27.61 17.28
CA VAL A 155 -7.22 28.27 15.98
C VAL A 155 -7.83 29.65 16.05
N LYS A 156 -7.00 30.67 15.89
CA LYS A 156 -7.44 32.06 15.70
C LYS A 156 -7.49 32.34 14.23
N LEU A 157 -8.69 32.57 13.71
CA LEU A 157 -8.91 32.86 12.30
C LEU A 157 -8.36 34.25 11.93
N PRO A 158 -7.86 34.39 10.71
CA PRO A 158 -7.42 35.70 10.22
C PRO A 158 -8.61 36.68 10.09
N PRO A 159 -8.33 37.99 10.12
CA PRO A 159 -9.35 38.97 9.78
C PRO A 159 -9.82 38.79 8.34
N TYR A 160 -11.03 39.24 8.06
CA TYR A 160 -11.57 39.14 6.69
C TYR A 160 -10.74 39.96 5.71
N VAL A 161 -10.26 39.32 4.65
CA VAL A 161 -9.55 40.02 3.57
C VAL A 161 -10.55 40.41 2.49
N TYR A 162 -10.77 41.70 2.34
CA TYR A 162 -11.67 42.24 1.31
C TYR A 162 -11.09 42.02 -0.08
N THR A 163 -11.76 41.20 -0.85
CA THR A 163 -11.45 40.99 -2.28
C THR A 163 -12.51 41.69 -3.14
N LYS A 164 -12.33 41.72 -4.48
CA LYS A 164 -13.31 42.25 -5.42
C LYS A 164 -14.69 41.57 -5.35
N ARG A 165 -14.78 40.41 -4.73
CA ARG A 165 -16.04 39.67 -4.46
C ARG A 165 -16.37 39.85 -2.98
N ALA A 166 -17.15 40.86 -2.67
CA ALA A 166 -17.68 41.07 -1.32
C ALA A 166 -18.53 39.84 -0.89
N ASN A 167 -18.42 39.43 0.37
CA ASN A 167 -19.17 38.35 1.02
C ASN A 167 -18.84 36.90 0.56
N ALA A 168 -17.72 36.66 -0.11
CA ALA A 168 -17.28 35.30 -0.37
C ALA A 168 -16.66 34.66 0.88
N ALA A 169 -17.04 33.43 1.20
CA ALA A 169 -16.39 32.64 2.24
C ALA A 169 -14.91 32.42 1.87
N GLN A 170 -14.01 32.62 2.84
CA GLN A 170 -12.58 32.34 2.66
C GLN A 170 -12.26 31.02 3.34
N GLY A 171 -11.75 30.05 2.55
CA GLY A 171 -11.41 28.73 3.03
C GLY A 171 -9.92 28.61 3.31
N TYR A 172 -9.57 28.06 4.47
CA TYR A 172 -8.19 27.78 4.85
C TYR A 172 -8.08 26.30 5.24
N VAL A 173 -6.98 25.67 4.84
CA VAL A 173 -6.77 24.24 5.13
C VAL A 173 -5.84 24.09 6.33
N ILE A 174 -6.29 23.31 7.32
CA ILE A 174 -5.47 22.87 8.45
C ILE A 174 -5.33 21.36 8.38
N LYS A 175 -4.11 20.88 8.52
CA LYS A 175 -3.77 19.44 8.46
C LYS A 175 -3.16 19.00 9.78
N ALA A 176 -3.38 17.75 10.13
CA ALA A 176 -2.81 17.09 11.30
C ALA A 176 -2.23 15.73 10.91
N VAL A 177 -1.07 15.40 11.50
CA VAL A 177 -0.46 14.08 11.46
C VAL A 177 -0.12 13.66 12.87
N GLY A 178 -0.68 12.56 13.35
CA GLY A 178 -0.39 12.03 14.68
C GLY A 178 0.86 11.16 14.67
N VAL A 179 1.60 11.17 15.76
CA VAL A 179 2.76 10.29 16.01
C VAL A 179 2.47 9.43 17.23
N ASP A 180 2.65 8.13 17.15
CA ASP A 180 2.48 7.22 18.28
C ASP A 180 3.76 7.12 19.16
N ASN A 181 3.68 6.40 20.27
CA ASN A 181 4.82 6.22 21.18
C ASN A 181 5.99 5.45 20.56
N ASN A 182 5.77 4.73 19.47
CA ASN A 182 6.80 3.98 18.73
C ASN A 182 7.34 4.76 17.52
N GLY A 183 6.90 6.00 17.29
CA GLY A 183 7.34 6.83 16.18
C GLY A 183 6.63 6.54 14.85
N ASN A 184 5.52 5.80 14.85
CA ASN A 184 4.73 5.59 13.63
C ASN A 184 3.81 6.79 13.39
N ASN A 185 3.71 7.20 12.12
CA ASN A 185 2.83 8.28 11.72
C ASN A 185 1.42 7.76 11.39
N SER A 186 0.42 8.58 11.65
CA SER A 186 -0.96 8.36 11.24
C SER A 186 -1.18 8.73 9.77
N ASN A 187 -2.42 8.53 9.31
CA ASN A 187 -2.92 9.22 8.12
C ASN A 187 -2.88 10.74 8.33
N THR A 188 -2.82 11.49 7.22
CA THR A 188 -3.01 12.96 7.25
C THR A 188 -4.50 13.28 7.32
N ALA A 189 -4.95 13.91 8.40
CA ALA A 189 -6.29 14.46 8.52
C ALA A 189 -6.27 15.92 8.10
N ALA A 190 -7.31 16.39 7.42
CA ALA A 190 -7.43 17.77 6.95
C ALA A 190 -8.84 18.30 7.21
N THR A 191 -8.93 19.63 7.44
CA THR A 191 -10.20 20.37 7.57
C THR A 191 -10.11 21.70 6.82
N THR A 192 -11.26 22.20 6.39
CA THR A 192 -11.37 23.49 5.72
C THR A 192 -12.40 24.37 6.42
#